data_4c73064e052191af8fcc7db3c85a4a71
#
_entry.id   4c73064e052191af8fcc7db3c85a4a71
#
_cell.length_a   1.000
_cell.length_b   1.000
_cell.length_c   1.000
_cell.angle_alpha   90.00
_cell.angle_beta   90.00
_cell.angle_gamma   90.00
#
_symmetry.space_group_name_H-M   'P 1'
#
loop_
_entity.id
_entity.type
_entity.pdbx_description
1 polymer ?
#
loop_
_entity_poly.entity_id
_entity_poly.type
_entity_poly.pdbx_seq_one_letter_code
_entity_poly.pdbx_strand_id
1 'polypeptide(L)'
;MLQNLSEDFLPNLEKAISKVQAVEFRADEKALKLMEKAVPASPEDFATEFLDYIMSVKVVDSLDEAIDWINTYTTSHSEAIVTQDISRAEQFQDDVDAAAVYVNASTRFTGGFVFGLGAEIGISTQKMHARGPMGLEALTSTKFYINGQGQIRE
;
A
#
# COMPACT_ATOMS: atom_id res chain seq x y z
N MET A 1 -4.18 -2.79 12.17
CA MET A 1 -3.37 -2.25 13.31
C MET A 1 -3.21 -3.29 14.39
N LEU A 2 -2.01 -3.39 15.01
CA LEU A 2 -1.77 -4.33 16.11
C LEU A 2 -2.56 -3.96 17.37
N GLN A 3 -3.14 -4.96 18.02
CA GLN A 3 -4.05 -4.80 19.16
C GLN A 3 -3.44 -4.01 20.33
N ASN A 4 -2.17 -4.26 20.66
CA ASN A 4 -1.48 -3.59 21.76
C ASN A 4 -1.26 -2.08 21.57
N LEU A 5 -1.40 -1.57 20.35
CA LEU A 5 -1.29 -0.15 20.02
C LEU A 5 -2.65 0.50 19.78
N SER A 6 -3.72 -0.30 19.57
CA SER A 6 -5.01 0.20 19.12
C SER A 6 -5.75 1.01 20.19
N GLU A 7 -5.60 0.67 21.46
CA GLU A 7 -6.34 1.30 22.57
C GLU A 7 -6.05 2.81 22.70
N ASP A 8 -4.79 3.19 22.55
CA ASP A 8 -4.40 4.60 22.59
C ASP A 8 -4.47 5.28 21.22
N PHE A 9 -4.12 4.55 20.16
CA PHE A 9 -3.96 5.12 18.84
C PHE A 9 -5.29 5.41 18.14
N LEU A 10 -6.26 4.50 18.16
CA LEU A 10 -7.51 4.66 17.40
C LEU A 10 -8.35 5.85 17.87
N PRO A 11 -8.55 6.09 19.19
CA PRO A 11 -9.24 7.29 19.64
C PRO A 11 -8.52 8.58 19.27
N ASN A 12 -7.19 8.58 19.29
CA ASN A 12 -6.39 9.75 18.91
C ASN A 12 -6.41 9.99 17.40
N LEU A 13 -6.38 8.93 16.59
CA LEU A 13 -6.52 9.00 15.15
C LEU A 13 -7.87 9.61 14.74
N GLU A 14 -8.96 9.09 15.31
CA GLU A 14 -10.31 9.60 15.05
C GLU A 14 -10.43 11.08 15.36
N LYS A 15 -9.94 11.51 16.53
CA LYS A 15 -9.90 12.92 16.93
C LYS A 15 -9.04 13.79 16.02
N ALA A 16 -7.87 13.29 15.61
CA ALA A 16 -6.95 14.04 14.76
C ALA A 16 -7.54 14.25 13.35
N ILE A 17 -8.05 13.18 12.74
CA ILE A 17 -8.66 13.24 11.41
C ILE A 17 -9.91 14.10 11.41
N SER A 18 -10.80 13.96 12.41
CA SER A 18 -12.05 14.73 12.51
C SER A 18 -11.84 16.25 12.62
N LYS A 19 -10.65 16.71 13.00
CA LYS A 19 -10.30 18.14 13.02
C LYS A 19 -9.98 18.71 11.64
N VAL A 20 -9.58 17.86 10.71
CA VAL A 20 -9.13 18.25 9.38
C VAL A 20 -10.22 18.00 8.35
N GLN A 21 -10.85 16.83 8.42
CA GLN A 21 -11.85 16.35 7.46
C GLN A 21 -12.84 15.42 8.14
N ALA A 22 -14.11 15.52 7.78
CA ALA A 22 -15.10 14.51 8.16
C ALA A 22 -14.80 13.22 7.37
N VAL A 23 -14.50 12.14 8.10
CA VAL A 23 -14.24 10.80 7.54
C VAL A 23 -15.17 9.81 8.21
N GLU A 24 -15.82 8.97 7.43
CA GLU A 24 -16.57 7.82 7.91
C GLU A 24 -15.59 6.66 8.18
N PHE A 25 -15.58 6.16 9.41
CA PHE A 25 -14.78 4.99 9.78
C PHE A 25 -15.66 3.75 9.78
N ARG A 26 -15.27 2.72 9.00
CA ARG A 26 -15.86 1.39 8.99
C ARG A 26 -14.93 0.43 9.69
N ALA A 27 -15.34 -0.08 10.83
CA ALA A 27 -14.45 -0.74 11.77
C ALA A 27 -14.89 -2.19 12.06
N ASP A 28 -13.89 -3.07 12.27
CA ASP A 28 -14.15 -4.41 12.78
C ASP A 28 -14.62 -4.37 14.24
N GLU A 29 -15.05 -5.51 14.79
CA GLU A 29 -15.59 -5.60 16.15
C GLU A 29 -14.62 -5.13 17.25
N LYS A 30 -13.30 -5.29 17.04
CA LYS A 30 -12.29 -4.85 17.99
C LYS A 30 -12.11 -3.33 17.94
N ALA A 31 -12.03 -2.76 16.74
CA ALA A 31 -11.87 -1.32 16.55
C ALA A 31 -13.14 -0.53 16.95
N LEU A 32 -14.34 -1.07 16.73
CA LEU A 32 -15.62 -0.47 17.14
C LEU A 32 -15.69 -0.19 18.65
N LYS A 33 -15.03 -1.00 19.46
CA LYS A 33 -15.00 -0.79 20.92
C LYS A 33 -14.14 0.39 21.36
N LEU A 34 -13.29 0.87 20.45
CA LEU A 34 -12.27 1.90 20.72
C LEU A 34 -12.57 3.23 20.03
N MET A 35 -13.48 3.25 19.06
CA MET A 35 -13.82 4.40 18.24
C MET A 35 -15.27 4.84 18.51
N GLU A 36 -15.48 6.14 18.71
CA GLU A 36 -16.80 6.68 19.09
C GLU A 36 -17.75 6.85 17.89
N LYS A 37 -17.20 7.14 16.72
CA LYS A 37 -17.97 7.50 15.51
C LYS A 37 -17.92 6.46 14.42
N ALA A 38 -17.22 5.35 14.65
CA ALA A 38 -17.12 4.28 13.65
C ALA A 38 -18.44 3.50 13.54
N VAL A 39 -18.73 3.03 12.33
CA VAL A 39 -19.82 2.11 12.02
C VAL A 39 -19.25 0.71 11.76
N PRO A 40 -20.07 -0.36 11.90
CA PRO A 40 -19.61 -1.71 11.59
C PRO A 40 -19.17 -1.86 10.14
N ALA A 41 -17.99 -2.42 9.92
CA ALA A 41 -17.51 -2.78 8.59
C ALA A 41 -18.15 -4.11 8.12
N SER A 42 -18.52 -4.18 6.86
CA SER A 42 -18.79 -5.43 6.17
C SER A 42 -17.50 -6.05 5.62
N PRO A 43 -17.47 -7.35 5.27
CA PRO A 43 -16.29 -7.95 4.62
C PRO A 43 -15.90 -7.24 3.31
N GLU A 44 -16.87 -6.75 2.56
CA GLU A 44 -16.67 -6.04 1.28
C GLU A 44 -15.97 -4.70 1.47
N ASP A 45 -16.13 -4.05 2.61
CA ASP A 45 -15.49 -2.76 2.91
C ASP A 45 -13.96 -2.84 2.89
N PHE A 46 -13.39 -4.00 3.23
CA PHE A 46 -11.94 -4.20 3.23
C PHE A 46 -11.36 -4.44 1.83
N ALA A 47 -12.20 -4.76 0.84
CA ALA A 47 -11.82 -4.93 -0.55
C ALA A 47 -12.23 -3.75 -1.43
N THR A 48 -12.83 -2.71 -0.84
CA THR A 48 -13.40 -1.59 -1.58
C THR A 48 -12.47 -0.38 -1.58
N GLU A 49 -12.18 0.14 -2.77
CA GLU A 49 -11.64 1.48 -2.95
C GLU A 49 -12.80 2.47 -2.99
N PHE A 50 -13.02 3.19 -1.89
CA PHE A 50 -14.23 4.01 -1.71
C PHE A 50 -14.28 5.25 -2.60
N LEU A 51 -13.14 5.81 -3.01
CA LEU A 51 -13.03 7.07 -3.74
C LEU A 51 -13.75 8.24 -3.03
N ASP A 52 -13.84 8.15 -1.71
CA ASP A 52 -14.51 9.09 -0.83
C ASP A 52 -13.78 9.15 0.52
N TYR A 53 -14.20 10.03 1.40
CA TYR A 53 -13.68 10.15 2.78
C TYR A 53 -14.22 9.03 3.69
N ILE A 54 -13.92 7.81 3.31
CA ILE A 54 -14.28 6.57 4.04
C ILE A 54 -13.00 5.77 4.28
N MET A 55 -12.85 5.24 5.50
CA MET A 55 -11.69 4.44 5.89
C MET A 55 -12.11 3.17 6.62
N SER A 56 -11.68 2.01 6.11
CA SER A 56 -11.81 0.74 6.83
C SER A 56 -10.72 0.57 7.88
N VAL A 57 -11.09 0.09 9.05
CA VAL A 57 -10.20 -0.12 10.19
C VAL A 57 -10.33 -1.54 10.71
N LYS A 58 -9.21 -2.27 10.76
CA LYS A 58 -9.13 -3.60 11.34
C LYS A 58 -8.02 -3.68 12.39
N VAL A 59 -8.33 -4.29 13.52
CA VAL A 59 -7.37 -4.63 14.57
C VAL A 59 -6.97 -6.10 14.43
N VAL A 60 -5.67 -6.35 14.38
CA VAL A 60 -5.07 -7.69 14.23
C VAL A 60 -4.16 -8.00 15.43
N ASP A 61 -3.91 -9.27 15.68
CA ASP A 61 -3.14 -9.72 16.84
C ASP A 61 -1.64 -9.87 16.54
N SER A 62 -1.26 -10.02 15.27
CA SER A 62 0.14 -10.21 14.86
C SER A 62 0.47 -9.50 13.55
N LEU A 63 1.76 -9.41 13.24
CA LEU A 63 2.23 -8.94 11.94
C LEU A 63 1.86 -9.92 10.83
N ASP A 64 1.97 -11.21 11.09
CA ASP A 64 1.61 -12.26 10.11
C ASP A 64 0.13 -12.16 9.73
N GLU A 65 -0.77 -11.99 10.70
CA GLU A 65 -2.19 -11.75 10.41
C GLU A 65 -2.40 -10.46 9.60
N ALA A 66 -1.63 -9.40 9.87
CA ALA A 66 -1.71 -8.17 9.09
C ALA A 66 -1.28 -8.39 7.63
N ILE A 67 -0.19 -9.12 7.41
CA ILE A 67 0.35 -9.43 6.08
C ILE A 67 -0.65 -10.30 5.30
N ASP A 68 -1.17 -11.36 5.90
CA ASP A 68 -2.18 -12.23 5.29
C ASP A 68 -3.44 -11.45 4.91
N TRP A 69 -3.89 -10.56 5.80
CA TRP A 69 -5.05 -9.71 5.55
C TRP A 69 -4.80 -8.73 4.40
N ILE A 70 -3.66 -8.05 4.41
CA ILE A 70 -3.27 -7.14 3.34
C ILE A 70 -3.21 -7.90 2.01
N ASN A 71 -2.49 -9.01 1.93
CA ASN A 71 -2.36 -9.80 0.70
C ASN A 71 -3.70 -10.33 0.18
N THR A 72 -4.70 -10.49 1.06
CA THR A 72 -6.05 -10.92 0.65
C THR A 72 -6.87 -9.78 0.05
N TYR A 73 -6.75 -8.56 0.58
CA TYR A 73 -7.66 -7.44 0.27
C TYR A 73 -7.01 -6.28 -0.47
N THR A 74 -5.69 -6.27 -0.61
CA THR A 74 -4.96 -5.18 -1.29
C THR A 74 -5.30 -5.10 -2.77
N THR A 75 -5.23 -3.89 -3.33
CA THR A 75 -5.20 -3.67 -4.77
C THR A 75 -3.85 -4.02 -5.39
N SER A 76 -2.86 -4.44 -4.58
CA SER A 76 -1.47 -4.72 -4.96
C SER A 76 -0.71 -3.49 -5.52
N HIS A 77 -1.16 -2.30 -5.19
CA HIS A 77 -0.51 -1.07 -5.64
C HIS A 77 0.55 -0.57 -4.65
N SER A 78 0.15 -0.10 -3.47
CA SER A 78 1.11 0.44 -2.49
C SER A 78 0.63 0.22 -1.06
N GLU A 79 1.53 -0.31 -0.24
CA GLU A 79 1.29 -0.63 1.16
C GLU A 79 2.36 -0.01 2.05
N ALA A 80 2.05 0.22 3.31
CA ALA A 80 3.00 0.84 4.24
C ALA A 80 2.90 0.24 5.64
N ILE A 81 4.06 0.10 6.29
CA ILE A 81 4.17 -0.19 7.72
C ILE A 81 4.78 1.01 8.45
N VAL A 82 4.29 1.29 9.65
CA VAL A 82 4.92 2.21 10.59
C VAL A 82 5.48 1.41 11.74
N THR A 83 6.80 1.33 11.86
CA THR A 83 7.49 0.53 12.88
C THR A 83 8.88 1.08 13.18
N GLN A 84 9.40 0.81 14.38
CA GLN A 84 10.80 1.03 14.76
C GLN A 84 11.60 -0.28 14.76
N ASP A 85 10.96 -1.41 14.56
CA ASP A 85 11.56 -2.74 14.53
C ASP A 85 12.00 -3.07 13.11
N ILE A 86 13.30 -3.20 12.90
CA ILE A 86 13.92 -3.46 11.60
C ILE A 86 13.48 -4.83 11.06
N SER A 87 13.46 -5.86 11.89
CA SER A 87 13.08 -7.20 11.45
C SER A 87 11.61 -7.26 10.97
N ARG A 88 10.72 -6.54 11.65
CA ARG A 88 9.32 -6.42 11.21
C ARG A 88 9.18 -5.60 9.94
N ALA A 89 10.02 -4.59 9.75
CA ALA A 89 10.04 -3.80 8.53
C ALA A 89 10.48 -4.67 7.33
N GLU A 90 11.56 -5.43 7.49
CA GLU A 90 12.07 -6.35 6.47
C GLU A 90 11.04 -7.43 6.14
N GLN A 91 10.48 -8.10 7.14
CA GLN A 91 9.43 -9.09 6.93
C GLN A 91 8.23 -8.51 6.17
N PHE A 92 7.78 -7.32 6.54
CA PHE A 92 6.66 -6.68 5.86
C PHE A 92 6.97 -6.37 4.39
N GLN A 93 8.19 -5.91 4.09
CA GLN A 93 8.62 -5.62 2.73
C GLN A 93 8.77 -6.88 1.86
N ASP A 94 9.21 -7.99 2.47
CA ASP A 94 9.40 -9.26 1.75
C ASP A 94 8.08 -9.99 1.49
N ASP A 95 7.15 -9.96 2.46
CA ASP A 95 5.97 -10.80 2.45
C ASP A 95 4.71 -10.10 1.88
N VAL A 96 4.70 -8.75 1.80
CA VAL A 96 3.57 -8.01 1.21
C VAL A 96 3.69 -7.91 -0.30
N ASP A 97 2.69 -8.44 -1.00
CA ASP A 97 2.65 -8.50 -2.46
C ASP A 97 2.02 -7.26 -3.09
N ALA A 98 2.74 -6.14 -3.03
CA ALA A 98 2.36 -4.89 -3.67
C ALA A 98 3.48 -4.36 -4.57
N ALA A 99 3.13 -3.45 -5.50
CA ALA A 99 4.10 -2.84 -6.42
C ALA A 99 5.08 -1.91 -5.69
N ALA A 100 4.65 -1.29 -4.59
CA ALA A 100 5.47 -0.45 -3.74
C ALA A 100 5.17 -0.74 -2.25
N VAL A 101 6.19 -1.08 -1.47
CA VAL A 101 6.06 -1.36 -0.03
C VAL A 101 6.94 -0.41 0.76
N TYR A 102 6.31 0.36 1.63
CA TYR A 102 6.93 1.45 2.36
C TYR A 102 7.15 1.12 3.83
N VAL A 103 8.23 1.64 4.38
CA VAL A 103 8.49 1.67 5.82
C VAL A 103 8.56 3.13 6.26
N ASN A 104 7.72 3.52 7.21
CA ASN A 104 7.71 4.87 7.82
C ASN A 104 7.57 6.02 6.80
N ALA A 105 6.90 5.78 5.69
CA ALA A 105 6.66 6.78 4.66
C ALA A 105 5.22 6.67 4.12
N SER A 106 4.73 7.75 3.53
CA SER A 106 3.39 7.79 2.95
C SER A 106 3.36 7.06 1.61
N THR A 107 2.33 6.27 1.36
CA THR A 107 2.04 5.65 0.05
C THR A 107 1.82 6.68 -1.07
N ARG A 108 1.56 7.95 -0.73
CA ARG A 108 1.41 9.06 -1.69
C ARG A 108 2.68 9.37 -2.48
N PHE A 109 3.84 8.83 -2.09
CA PHE A 109 5.06 8.93 -2.88
C PHE A 109 5.05 8.05 -4.13
N THR A 110 4.11 7.10 -4.25
CA THR A 110 3.97 6.25 -5.43
C THR A 110 3.26 7.00 -6.57
N GLY A 111 3.86 8.08 -7.04
CA GLY A 111 3.39 8.83 -8.21
C GLY A 111 4.55 9.04 -9.17
N GLY A 112 4.32 8.92 -10.47
CA GLY A 112 5.38 8.90 -11.49
C GLY A 112 6.34 10.08 -11.45
N PHE A 113 5.87 11.27 -11.13
CA PHE A 113 6.72 12.45 -10.98
C PHE A 113 7.58 12.41 -9.71
N VAL A 114 6.96 12.09 -8.58
CA VAL A 114 7.66 12.03 -7.27
C VAL A 114 8.60 10.84 -7.22
N PHE A 115 8.23 9.75 -7.87
CA PHE A 115 9.02 8.52 -8.00
C PHE A 115 10.22 8.66 -8.95
N GLY A 116 10.29 9.77 -9.70
CA GLY A 116 11.42 10.07 -10.59
C GLY A 116 11.30 9.52 -12.01
N LEU A 117 10.11 9.07 -12.41
CA LEU A 117 9.87 8.51 -13.76
C LEU A 117 9.58 9.58 -14.81
N GLY A 118 9.55 10.87 -14.44
CA GLY A 118 9.34 12.01 -15.31
C GLY A 118 7.93 12.18 -15.88
N ALA A 119 7.07 11.17 -15.72
CA ALA A 119 5.67 11.16 -16.12
C ALA A 119 4.91 10.06 -15.36
N GLU A 120 3.58 10.15 -15.33
CA GLU A 120 2.70 9.06 -14.93
C GLU A 120 1.66 8.87 -16.03
N ILE A 121 1.82 7.79 -16.79
CA ILE A 121 0.96 7.48 -17.94
C ILE A 121 -0.11 6.46 -17.54
N GLY A 122 0.17 5.69 -16.52
CA GLY A 122 -0.71 4.73 -15.91
C GLY A 122 -0.07 4.05 -14.72
N ILE A 123 -0.85 3.23 -14.03
CA ILE A 123 -0.41 2.40 -12.91
C ILE A 123 -0.84 0.97 -13.18
N SER A 124 0.10 0.03 -13.08
CA SER A 124 -0.19 -1.39 -13.21
C SER A 124 0.10 -2.13 -11.91
N THR A 125 -0.82 -2.97 -11.47
CA THR A 125 -0.64 -3.84 -10.31
C THR A 125 -0.32 -5.29 -10.68
N GLN A 126 -0.24 -5.59 -11.98
CA GLN A 126 0.15 -6.91 -12.46
C GLN A 126 1.62 -7.24 -12.13
N LYS A 127 1.94 -8.55 -12.03
CA LYS A 127 3.32 -9.02 -11.75
C LYS A 127 4.22 -9.13 -12.97
N MET A 128 3.81 -8.59 -14.08
CA MET A 128 4.60 -8.52 -15.31
C MET A 128 5.12 -7.10 -15.50
N HIS A 129 6.05 -6.91 -16.43
CA HIS A 129 6.52 -5.60 -16.83
C HIS A 129 5.39 -4.82 -17.55
N ALA A 130 5.11 -3.56 -17.22
CA ALA A 130 5.61 -2.81 -16.09
C ALA A 130 4.70 -3.02 -14.87
N ARG A 131 5.27 -2.91 -13.64
CA ARG A 131 4.53 -2.99 -12.39
C ARG A 131 4.66 -1.67 -11.62
N GLY A 132 3.57 -1.20 -11.01
CA GLY A 132 3.52 0.10 -10.33
C GLY A 132 3.31 1.27 -11.29
N PRO A 133 3.77 2.49 -10.95
CA PRO A 133 3.66 3.65 -11.81
C PRO A 133 4.49 3.49 -13.09
N MET A 134 3.91 3.89 -14.22
CA MET A 134 4.53 3.80 -15.53
C MET A 134 4.85 5.20 -16.08
N GLY A 135 6.13 5.43 -16.33
CA GLY A 135 6.63 6.61 -17.04
C GLY A 135 6.91 6.35 -18.52
N LEU A 136 7.67 7.23 -19.16
CA LEU A 136 7.98 7.14 -20.59
C LEU A 136 8.72 5.85 -20.96
N GLU A 137 9.63 5.40 -20.12
CA GLU A 137 10.43 4.18 -20.37
C GLU A 137 9.55 2.95 -20.52
N ALA A 138 8.48 2.83 -19.73
CA ALA A 138 7.54 1.72 -19.79
C ALA A 138 6.75 1.63 -21.12
N LEU A 139 6.69 2.70 -21.91
CA LEU A 139 6.03 2.77 -23.20
C LEU A 139 6.98 2.51 -24.39
N THR A 140 8.26 2.30 -24.11
CA THR A 140 9.28 2.11 -25.15
C THR A 140 9.87 0.71 -25.10
N SER A 141 10.55 0.35 -26.16
CA SER A 141 11.35 -0.87 -26.22
C SER A 141 12.74 -0.55 -26.76
N THR A 142 13.70 -1.38 -26.40
CA THR A 142 15.08 -1.24 -26.89
C THR A 142 15.27 -1.95 -28.22
N LYS A 143 16.09 -1.37 -29.10
CA LYS A 143 16.59 -2.00 -30.33
C LYS A 143 18.11 -1.94 -30.32
N PHE A 144 18.73 -3.08 -30.50
CA PHE A 144 20.19 -3.17 -30.57
C PHE A 144 20.66 -3.03 -32.00
N TYR A 145 21.63 -2.14 -32.25
CA TYR A 145 22.37 -2.02 -33.51
C TYR A 145 23.73 -2.66 -33.30
N ILE A 146 24.01 -3.75 -34.04
CA ILE A 146 25.25 -4.48 -33.89
C ILE A 146 25.97 -4.46 -35.25
N ASN A 147 27.13 -3.78 -35.30
CA ASN A 147 27.97 -3.67 -36.47
C ASN A 147 29.21 -4.53 -36.27
N GLY A 148 29.42 -5.52 -37.15
CA GLY A 148 30.54 -6.41 -37.10
C GLY A 148 31.44 -6.24 -38.34
N GLN A 149 32.63 -6.85 -38.27
CA GLN A 149 33.61 -6.92 -39.36
C GLN A 149 33.87 -8.39 -39.78
N GLY A 150 32.87 -9.27 -39.64
CA GLY A 150 32.98 -10.67 -39.98
C GLY A 150 33.37 -11.59 -38.81
N GLN A 151 33.25 -11.12 -37.56
CA GLN A 151 33.51 -11.97 -36.37
C GLN A 151 32.51 -13.13 -36.35
N ILE A 152 33.02 -14.32 -36.05
CA ILE A 152 32.23 -15.51 -35.78
C ILE A 152 32.31 -15.88 -34.30
N ARG A 153 31.25 -16.53 -33.79
CA ARG A 153 31.26 -17.13 -32.47
C ARG A 153 31.71 -18.58 -32.60
N GLU A 154 32.79 -18.96 -31.88
CA GLU A 154 33.24 -20.33 -31.75
C GLU A 154 32.36 -21.10 -30.73
#